data_8129758a7cc0aae8b886b635bc9132f8
#
_entry.id   8129758a7cc0aae8b886b635bc9132f8
#
_cell.length_a   1.000
_cell.length_b   1.000
_cell.length_c   1.000
_cell.angle_alpha   90.00
_cell.angle_beta   90.00
_cell.angle_gamma   90.00
#
_symmetry.space_group_name_H-M   'P 1'
#
loop_
_entity.id
_entity.type
_entity.pdbx_description
1 polymer ?
#
loop_
_entity_poly.entity_id
_entity_poly.type
_entity_poly.pdbx_seq_one_letter_code
_entity_poly.pdbx_strand_id
1 'polypeptide(L)'
;TMHISNTGRECGACAPGKQPNDERHECMDCDVGEYSDGSLCQACAAGSQPKDDQSGCDLCLALGTSLHSADGVACTSCSAGSEPFTNRTGCQACSAVGDAYVSATGDPCVQCGAGSQPSADLTACESCLSQTDSFWYSADGSPCVRCDAGQQPNTQRTGCDACVGQYSSDGRQCLDCAPGEEPSSVSGATDCTSCVSRYVVETGDSTKGESRVRVKAAGFTAAPVSTMSL
;
A
#
# COMPACT_ATOMS: atom_id res chain seq x y z
N THR A 1 13.15 16.10 48.84
CA THR A 1 11.87 16.75 49.10
C THR A 1 12.13 18.16 49.55
N MET A 2 11.67 19.17 48.82
CA MET A 2 11.71 20.56 49.24
C MET A 2 10.47 20.84 50.09
N HIS A 3 10.67 21.52 51.24
CA HIS A 3 9.62 21.85 52.19
C HIS A 3 9.44 23.34 52.24
N ILE A 4 8.21 23.78 52.40
CA ILE A 4 7.86 25.21 52.68
C ILE A 4 7.31 25.34 54.09
N SER A 5 7.42 26.53 54.64
CA SER A 5 6.86 26.86 55.95
C SER A 5 6.12 28.19 55.87
N ASN A 6 4.79 28.17 55.98
CA ASN A 6 3.95 29.38 55.96
C ASN A 6 3.89 30.02 57.35
N THR A 7 4.23 29.29 58.42
CA THR A 7 4.07 29.76 59.80
C THR A 7 5.38 29.82 60.54
N GLY A 8 6.51 29.41 59.94
CA GLY A 8 7.81 29.29 60.57
C GLY A 8 7.90 28.19 61.63
N ARG A 9 6.89 27.31 61.73
CA ARG A 9 6.85 26.21 62.70
C ARG A 9 7.02 24.83 62.11
N GLU A 10 6.50 24.57 60.90
CA GLU A 10 6.59 23.28 60.26
C GLU A 10 6.87 23.47 58.76
N CYS A 11 7.71 22.59 58.23
CA CYS A 11 7.93 22.51 56.81
C CYS A 11 7.02 21.43 56.23
N GLY A 12 6.26 21.77 55.20
CA GLY A 12 5.42 20.86 54.42
C GLY A 12 5.91 20.70 52.97
N ALA A 13 5.58 19.59 52.35
CA ALA A 13 5.76 19.44 50.89
C ALA A 13 4.68 20.22 50.16
N CYS A 14 4.97 20.74 48.97
CA CYS A 14 3.95 21.21 48.03
C CYS A 14 3.07 20.06 47.57
N ALA A 15 1.85 20.35 47.15
CA ALA A 15 1.02 19.40 46.49
C ALA A 15 1.61 19.02 45.12
N PRO A 16 1.30 17.85 44.56
CA PRO A 16 1.64 17.54 43.18
C PRO A 16 1.20 18.66 42.22
N GLY A 17 1.96 18.89 41.15
CA GLY A 17 1.74 19.98 40.19
C GLY A 17 2.23 21.35 40.69
N LYS A 18 2.86 21.42 41.88
CA LYS A 18 3.39 22.65 42.45
C LYS A 18 4.83 22.49 42.91
N GLN A 19 5.57 23.62 42.94
CA GLN A 19 6.92 23.69 43.47
C GLN A 19 7.04 24.82 44.51
N PRO A 20 8.00 24.75 45.45
CA PRO A 20 8.31 25.88 46.31
C PRO A 20 8.82 27.07 45.49
N ASN A 21 8.39 28.29 45.87
CA ASN A 21 9.02 29.51 45.35
C ASN A 21 10.46 29.66 45.86
N ASP A 22 11.22 30.63 45.35
CA ASP A 22 12.62 30.83 45.68
C ASP A 22 12.83 31.09 47.19
N GLU A 23 11.87 31.75 47.83
CA GLU A 23 11.90 32.07 49.24
C GLU A 23 11.39 30.91 50.12
N ARG A 24 10.84 29.87 49.52
CA ARG A 24 10.32 28.65 50.19
C ARG A 24 9.21 28.88 51.20
N HIS A 25 8.39 29.90 51.01
CA HIS A 25 7.23 30.18 51.85
C HIS A 25 5.89 29.99 51.16
N GLU A 26 5.88 29.76 49.84
CA GLU A 26 4.68 29.46 49.03
C GLU A 26 4.94 28.36 48.00
N CYS A 27 3.87 27.69 47.59
CA CYS A 27 3.87 26.77 46.46
C CYS A 27 3.31 27.45 45.22
N MET A 28 4.07 27.41 44.14
CA MET A 28 3.69 27.90 42.82
C MET A 28 3.28 26.74 41.91
N ASP A 29 2.33 26.95 41.02
CA ASP A 29 1.96 25.96 39.98
C ASP A 29 3.10 25.77 39.01
N CYS A 30 3.26 24.54 38.51
CA CYS A 30 4.18 24.24 37.41
C CYS A 30 3.71 24.90 36.10
N ASP A 31 4.65 25.24 35.23
CA ASP A 31 4.35 25.76 33.92
C ASP A 31 3.75 24.68 33.00
N VAL A 32 3.20 25.14 31.87
CA VAL A 32 2.67 24.23 30.84
C VAL A 32 3.78 23.32 30.32
N GLY A 33 3.52 22.03 30.28
CA GLY A 33 4.50 21.02 29.88
C GLY A 33 5.31 20.44 31.04
N GLU A 34 5.11 20.92 32.25
CA GLU A 34 5.82 20.49 33.46
C GLU A 34 4.92 19.74 34.45
N TYR A 35 5.55 18.93 35.28
CA TYR A 35 4.93 18.22 36.40
C TYR A 35 5.80 18.30 37.67
N SER A 36 5.20 18.04 38.82
CA SER A 36 5.91 17.92 40.08
C SER A 36 5.23 16.91 40.99
N ASP A 37 6.02 16.17 41.76
CA ASP A 37 5.57 15.30 42.86
C ASP A 37 5.49 16.08 44.20
N GLY A 38 5.56 17.41 44.16
CA GLY A 38 5.68 18.31 45.31
C GLY A 38 7.10 18.81 45.54
N SER A 39 8.03 18.49 44.65
CA SER A 39 9.41 19.03 44.67
C SER A 39 9.57 20.15 43.62
N LEU A 40 10.56 20.07 42.77
CA LEU A 40 10.73 21.02 41.65
C LEU A 40 9.93 20.58 40.43
N CYS A 41 9.40 21.55 39.71
CA CYS A 41 8.77 21.28 38.40
C CYS A 41 9.80 20.76 37.40
N GLN A 42 9.42 19.77 36.63
CA GLN A 42 10.22 19.10 35.60
C GLN A 42 9.42 18.97 34.33
N ALA A 43 10.02 19.22 33.17
CA ALA A 43 9.39 19.03 31.89
C ALA A 43 9.16 17.54 31.61
N CYS A 44 8.02 17.20 31.00
CA CYS A 44 7.80 15.89 30.47
C CYS A 44 8.69 15.64 29.23
N ALA A 45 9.11 14.40 29.05
CA ALA A 45 9.89 14.04 27.88
C ALA A 45 9.02 14.04 26.61
N ALA A 46 9.62 14.28 25.47
CA ALA A 46 8.96 14.08 24.19
C ALA A 46 8.33 12.67 24.11
N GLY A 47 7.15 12.56 23.49
CA GLY A 47 6.33 11.36 23.48
C GLY A 47 5.40 11.20 24.68
N SER A 48 5.36 12.20 25.58
CA SER A 48 4.46 12.26 26.75
C SER A 48 3.92 13.67 26.97
N GLN A 49 2.97 13.82 27.86
CA GLN A 49 2.42 15.11 28.34
C GLN A 49 2.20 15.06 29.84
N PRO A 50 2.09 16.21 30.53
CA PRO A 50 1.67 16.24 31.93
C PRO A 50 0.26 15.67 32.09
N LYS A 51 0.03 14.98 33.20
CA LYS A 51 -1.31 14.61 33.66
C LYS A 51 -2.12 15.88 33.98
N ASP A 52 -3.44 15.75 34.00
CA ASP A 52 -4.33 16.88 34.31
C ASP A 52 -4.04 17.54 35.69
N ASP A 53 -3.58 16.75 36.65
CA ASP A 53 -3.18 17.21 37.99
C ASP A 53 -1.68 17.57 38.06
N GLN A 54 -0.96 17.50 36.96
CA GLN A 54 0.50 17.74 36.88
C GLN A 54 1.33 16.92 37.89
N SER A 55 0.81 15.78 38.38
CA SER A 55 1.53 14.89 39.30
C SER A 55 2.59 14.00 38.62
N GLY A 56 2.63 13.99 37.30
CA GLY A 56 3.53 13.17 36.51
C GLY A 56 3.22 13.33 35.02
N CYS A 57 3.80 12.45 34.19
CA CYS A 57 3.57 12.44 32.75
C CYS A 57 2.83 11.19 32.31
N ASP A 58 1.94 11.35 31.34
CA ASP A 58 1.29 10.26 30.60
C ASP A 58 1.98 10.09 29.23
N LEU A 59 2.24 8.85 28.84
CA LEU A 59 2.73 8.55 27.50
C LEU A 59 1.63 8.78 26.47
N CYS A 60 1.92 9.46 25.36
CA CYS A 60 0.96 9.66 24.29
C CYS A 60 0.38 8.35 23.76
N LEU A 61 1.16 7.26 23.74
CA LEU A 61 0.67 5.93 23.34
C LEU A 61 -0.44 5.40 24.25
N ALA A 62 -0.40 5.73 25.55
CA ALA A 62 -1.43 5.31 26.51
C ALA A 62 -2.74 6.10 26.35
N LEU A 63 -2.66 7.31 25.79
CA LEU A 63 -3.79 8.20 25.56
C LEU A 63 -4.47 7.96 24.20
N GLY A 64 -3.71 7.50 23.19
CA GLY A 64 -4.26 7.19 21.88
C GLY A 64 -3.22 6.72 20.88
N THR A 65 -3.69 5.94 19.88
CA THR A 65 -2.82 5.31 18.87
C THR A 65 -2.28 6.29 17.84
N SER A 66 -2.99 7.41 17.61
CA SER A 66 -2.57 8.47 16.68
C SER A 66 -1.73 9.59 17.33
N LEU A 67 -1.58 9.56 18.67
CA LEU A 67 -1.02 10.67 19.43
C LEU A 67 0.51 10.67 19.51
N HIS A 68 1.10 11.87 19.45
CA HIS A 68 2.52 12.14 19.62
C HIS A 68 2.74 13.49 20.33
N SER A 69 3.92 13.71 20.89
CA SER A 69 4.34 14.98 21.45
C SER A 69 5.82 15.21 21.14
N ALA A 70 6.15 16.30 20.46
CA ALA A 70 7.54 16.63 20.12
C ALA A 70 8.33 17.22 21.29
N ASP A 71 7.66 17.88 22.19
CA ASP A 71 8.25 18.73 23.24
C ASP A 71 7.86 18.35 24.68
N GLY A 72 6.97 17.36 24.84
CA GLY A 72 6.48 16.95 26.16
C GLY A 72 5.34 17.81 26.71
N VAL A 73 4.82 18.77 25.92
CA VAL A 73 3.79 19.71 26.37
C VAL A 73 2.38 19.14 26.22
N ALA A 74 2.06 18.64 25.04
CA ALA A 74 0.74 18.08 24.75
C ALA A 74 0.83 16.96 23.71
N CYS A 75 0.02 15.91 23.88
CA CYS A 75 -0.15 14.88 22.88
C CYS A 75 -1.18 15.33 21.84
N THR A 76 -0.76 15.37 20.57
CA THR A 76 -1.58 15.75 19.42
C THR A 76 -1.63 14.62 18.41
N SER A 77 -2.73 14.52 17.64
CA SER A 77 -2.89 13.48 16.62
C SER A 77 -2.05 13.79 15.38
N CYS A 78 -1.48 12.75 14.78
CA CYS A 78 -0.97 12.83 13.42
C CYS A 78 -2.09 13.12 12.43
N SER A 79 -1.74 13.73 11.32
CA SER A 79 -2.68 13.95 10.22
C SER A 79 -2.95 12.63 9.47
N ALA A 80 -4.11 12.53 8.83
CA ALA A 80 -4.39 11.47 7.86
C ALA A 80 -3.25 11.36 6.82
N GLY A 81 -2.96 10.14 6.35
CA GLY A 81 -1.83 9.85 5.48
C GLY A 81 -0.48 9.71 6.21
N SER A 82 -0.47 9.83 7.55
CA SER A 82 0.73 9.67 8.39
C SER A 82 0.43 8.91 9.68
N GLU A 83 1.48 8.44 10.34
CA GLU A 83 1.42 7.74 11.62
C GLU A 83 2.45 8.31 12.62
N PRO A 84 2.28 8.14 13.93
CA PRO A 84 3.30 8.48 14.89
C PRO A 84 4.54 7.60 14.76
N PHE A 85 5.72 8.20 14.96
CA PHE A 85 6.94 7.43 15.20
C PHE A 85 6.77 6.46 16.39
N THR A 86 7.55 5.39 16.41
CA THR A 86 7.53 4.39 17.50
C THR A 86 7.78 5.03 18.88
N ASN A 87 8.63 6.05 18.95
CA ASN A 87 8.92 6.79 20.18
C ASN A 87 7.92 7.92 20.47
N ARG A 88 6.89 8.12 19.63
CA ARG A 88 5.85 9.13 19.79
C ARG A 88 6.33 10.58 19.82
N THR A 89 7.50 10.88 19.27
CA THR A 89 8.04 12.25 19.25
C THR A 89 7.63 13.05 18.00
N GLY A 90 6.91 12.47 17.06
CA GLY A 90 6.47 13.09 15.80
C GLY A 90 5.72 12.13 14.93
N CYS A 91 5.43 12.54 13.70
CA CYS A 91 4.73 11.76 12.69
C CYS A 91 5.62 11.51 11.46
N GLN A 92 5.38 10.39 10.79
CA GLN A 92 5.93 10.07 9.47
C GLN A 92 4.80 9.79 8.47
N ALA A 93 5.01 10.12 7.20
CA ALA A 93 4.06 9.77 6.14
C ALA A 93 4.00 8.24 5.97
N CYS A 94 2.83 7.70 5.63
CA CYS A 94 2.67 6.26 5.35
C CYS A 94 3.56 5.78 4.21
N SER A 95 3.91 6.65 3.24
CA SER A 95 4.89 6.34 2.19
C SER A 95 6.32 6.07 2.70
N ALA A 96 6.65 6.53 3.90
CA ALA A 96 7.94 6.21 4.54
C ALA A 96 7.93 4.80 5.17
N VAL A 97 6.75 4.23 5.44
CA VAL A 97 6.58 2.84 5.90
C VAL A 97 6.66 1.87 4.72
N GLY A 98 6.06 2.25 3.59
CA GLY A 98 6.08 1.49 2.34
C GLY A 98 5.06 2.01 1.33
N ASP A 99 5.23 1.61 0.07
CA ASP A 99 4.41 2.09 -1.06
C ASP A 99 2.95 1.60 -1.04
N ALA A 100 2.62 0.68 -0.15
CA ALA A 100 1.29 0.08 -0.05
C ALA A 100 0.48 0.59 1.17
N TYR A 101 0.96 1.57 1.94
CA TYR A 101 0.41 1.92 3.24
C TYR A 101 -0.39 3.21 3.25
N VAL A 102 -1.46 3.23 4.07
CA VAL A 102 -2.38 4.35 4.25
C VAL A 102 -2.79 4.52 5.72
N SER A 103 -3.22 5.74 6.08
CA SER A 103 -3.85 6.01 7.37
C SER A 103 -4.97 7.04 7.21
N ALA A 104 -6.20 6.66 7.53
CA ALA A 104 -7.37 7.54 7.42
C ALA A 104 -7.43 8.63 8.49
N THR A 105 -6.84 8.38 9.65
CA THR A 105 -7.08 9.18 10.88
C THR A 105 -5.80 9.60 11.59
N GLY A 106 -4.62 9.27 11.03
CA GLY A 106 -3.34 9.48 11.72
C GLY A 106 -2.94 8.34 12.67
N ASP A 107 -3.72 7.25 12.70
CA ASP A 107 -3.37 6.00 13.38
C ASP A 107 -2.24 5.26 12.64
N PRO A 108 -1.65 4.19 13.23
CA PRO A 108 -0.65 3.39 12.53
C PRO A 108 -1.08 3.00 11.13
N CYS A 109 -0.18 3.20 10.17
CA CYS A 109 -0.44 2.93 8.76
C CYS A 109 -0.76 1.46 8.53
N VAL A 110 -1.79 1.18 7.72
CA VAL A 110 -2.23 -0.15 7.35
C VAL A 110 -1.96 -0.40 5.87
N GLN A 111 -1.59 -1.63 5.53
CA GLN A 111 -1.31 -2.01 4.16
C GLN A 111 -2.60 -2.18 3.37
N CYS A 112 -2.66 -1.66 2.14
CA CYS A 112 -3.70 -1.97 1.18
C CYS A 112 -3.63 -3.44 0.78
N GLY A 113 -4.79 -4.02 0.52
CA GLY A 113 -4.87 -5.39 0.00
C GLY A 113 -4.57 -5.48 -1.49
N ALA A 114 -4.24 -6.69 -1.96
CA ALA A 114 -4.12 -6.99 -3.38
C ALA A 114 -5.37 -6.53 -4.15
N GLY A 115 -5.21 -6.04 -5.36
CA GLY A 115 -6.28 -5.46 -6.19
C GLY A 115 -6.60 -4.00 -5.88
N SER A 116 -5.89 -3.39 -4.93
CA SER A 116 -6.02 -1.97 -4.57
C SER A 116 -4.64 -1.31 -4.38
N GLN A 117 -4.62 0.00 -4.30
CA GLN A 117 -3.44 0.84 -4.08
C GLN A 117 -3.76 1.97 -3.11
N PRO A 118 -2.76 2.63 -2.50
CA PRO A 118 -2.99 3.87 -1.76
C PRO A 118 -3.54 4.99 -2.63
N SER A 119 -4.47 5.77 -2.09
CA SER A 119 -4.87 7.07 -2.65
C SER A 119 -3.69 8.04 -2.66
N ALA A 120 -3.77 9.07 -3.51
CA ALA A 120 -2.70 10.06 -3.64
C ALA A 120 -2.35 10.80 -2.33
N ASP A 121 -3.32 10.93 -1.44
CA ASP A 121 -3.17 11.54 -0.11
C ASP A 121 -2.86 10.53 1.00
N LEU A 122 -2.71 9.24 0.66
CA LEU A 122 -2.41 8.14 1.58
C LEU A 122 -3.46 7.93 2.68
N THR A 123 -4.71 8.34 2.46
CA THR A 123 -5.78 8.24 3.47
C THR A 123 -6.66 7.01 3.31
N ALA A 124 -6.69 6.41 2.12
CA ALA A 124 -7.55 5.28 1.79
C ALA A 124 -6.91 4.35 0.75
N CYS A 125 -7.41 3.13 0.66
CA CYS A 125 -7.09 2.22 -0.43
C CYS A 125 -8.11 2.37 -1.56
N GLU A 126 -7.64 2.55 -2.79
CA GLU A 126 -8.43 2.65 -4.01
C GLU A 126 -8.30 1.37 -4.83
N SER A 127 -9.42 0.85 -5.34
CA SER A 127 -9.39 -0.33 -6.21
C SER A 127 -8.70 -0.03 -7.53
N CYS A 128 -7.88 -0.97 -8.03
CA CYS A 128 -7.30 -0.88 -9.37
C CYS A 128 -8.36 -0.84 -10.49
N LEU A 129 -9.61 -1.28 -10.21
CA LEU A 129 -10.75 -1.14 -11.14
C LEU A 129 -11.19 0.32 -11.33
N SER A 130 -10.95 1.19 -10.36
CA SER A 130 -11.32 2.62 -10.44
C SER A 130 -10.36 3.47 -11.26
N GLN A 131 -9.24 2.89 -11.71
CA GLN A 131 -8.31 3.56 -12.62
C GLN A 131 -8.97 3.84 -13.98
N THR A 132 -8.46 4.83 -14.69
CA THR A 132 -9.07 5.44 -15.90
C THR A 132 -9.46 4.45 -17.00
N ASP A 133 -8.84 3.28 -17.12
CA ASP A 133 -9.10 2.31 -18.16
C ASP A 133 -9.35 0.87 -17.67
N SER A 134 -9.49 0.65 -16.38
CA SER A 134 -9.81 -0.65 -15.75
C SER A 134 -8.85 -1.82 -16.09
N PHE A 135 -7.65 -1.54 -16.61
CA PHE A 135 -6.68 -2.57 -17.01
C PHE A 135 -5.45 -2.64 -16.10
N TRP A 136 -5.62 -2.28 -14.84
CA TRP A 136 -4.58 -2.26 -13.84
C TRP A 136 -4.77 -3.35 -12.80
N TYR A 137 -3.69 -3.80 -12.17
CA TYR A 137 -3.70 -4.73 -11.06
C TYR A 137 -2.64 -4.36 -10.01
N SER A 138 -2.82 -4.87 -8.79
CA SER A 138 -1.82 -4.83 -7.72
C SER A 138 -1.79 -6.18 -7.01
N ALA A 139 -0.62 -6.80 -6.92
CA ALA A 139 -0.47 -8.10 -6.29
C ALA A 139 -0.45 -8.04 -4.77
N ASP A 140 -0.04 -6.93 -4.18
CA ASP A 140 0.28 -6.79 -2.77
C ASP A 140 -0.20 -5.47 -2.11
N GLY A 141 -1.00 -4.68 -2.84
CA GLY A 141 -1.47 -3.37 -2.37
C GLY A 141 -0.57 -2.20 -2.76
N SER A 142 0.55 -2.44 -3.44
CA SER A 142 1.41 -1.41 -4.04
C SER A 142 0.70 -0.70 -5.19
N PRO A 143 1.24 0.42 -5.73
CA PRO A 143 0.64 1.12 -6.85
C PRO A 143 0.25 0.18 -8.00
N CYS A 144 -0.97 0.35 -8.51
CA CYS A 144 -1.47 -0.48 -9.59
C CYS A 144 -0.62 -0.34 -10.85
N VAL A 145 -0.30 -1.47 -11.47
CA VAL A 145 0.50 -1.58 -12.69
C VAL A 145 -0.25 -2.35 -13.78
N ARG A 146 0.22 -2.27 -15.01
CA ARG A 146 -0.33 -3.05 -16.13
C ARG A 146 0.36 -4.40 -16.24
N CYS A 147 -0.35 -5.38 -16.80
CA CYS A 147 0.25 -6.63 -17.19
C CYS A 147 1.21 -6.45 -18.38
N ASP A 148 2.09 -7.41 -18.57
CA ASP A 148 2.91 -7.50 -19.77
C ASP A 148 2.06 -7.89 -21.00
N ALA A 149 2.57 -7.57 -22.18
CA ALA A 149 1.96 -8.04 -23.44
C ALA A 149 1.78 -9.57 -23.39
N GLY A 150 0.71 -10.06 -24.01
CA GLY A 150 0.31 -11.46 -23.94
C GLY A 150 -0.51 -11.85 -22.70
N GLN A 151 -0.79 -10.89 -21.82
CA GLN A 151 -1.54 -11.09 -20.60
C GLN A 151 -2.66 -10.05 -20.44
N GLN A 152 -3.56 -10.29 -19.51
CA GLN A 152 -4.56 -9.34 -19.02
C GLN A 152 -4.70 -9.44 -17.50
N PRO A 153 -5.14 -8.37 -16.81
CA PRO A 153 -5.46 -8.47 -15.39
C PRO A 153 -6.56 -9.48 -15.11
N ASN A 154 -6.39 -10.30 -14.07
CA ASN A 154 -7.45 -11.21 -13.62
C ASN A 154 -8.66 -10.43 -13.07
N THR A 155 -9.76 -11.13 -12.83
CA THR A 155 -11.02 -10.52 -12.38
C THR A 155 -10.91 -9.86 -11.00
N GLN A 156 -10.04 -10.34 -10.13
CA GLN A 156 -9.77 -9.81 -8.81
C GLN A 156 -8.78 -8.64 -8.81
N ARG A 157 -8.12 -8.38 -9.94
CA ARG A 157 -7.05 -7.37 -10.07
C ARG A 157 -5.84 -7.62 -9.18
N THR A 158 -5.59 -8.86 -8.82
CA THR A 158 -4.47 -9.28 -7.96
C THR A 158 -3.28 -9.83 -8.74
N GLY A 159 -3.39 -9.96 -10.06
CA GLY A 159 -2.35 -10.50 -10.94
C GLY A 159 -2.78 -10.51 -12.40
N CYS A 160 -2.00 -11.18 -13.23
CA CYS A 160 -2.20 -11.28 -14.67
C CYS A 160 -2.45 -12.72 -15.09
N ASP A 161 -3.40 -12.90 -16.00
CA ASP A 161 -3.68 -14.16 -16.68
C ASP A 161 -3.12 -14.09 -18.10
N ALA A 162 -2.46 -15.15 -18.56
CA ALA A 162 -2.00 -15.26 -19.94
C ALA A 162 -3.19 -15.38 -20.89
N CYS A 163 -3.14 -14.70 -22.03
CA CYS A 163 -4.11 -14.88 -23.10
C CYS A 163 -3.98 -16.29 -23.70
N VAL A 164 -5.06 -17.07 -23.70
CA VAL A 164 -5.11 -18.42 -24.26
C VAL A 164 -6.03 -18.42 -25.48
N GLY A 165 -5.49 -18.74 -26.67
CA GLY A 165 -6.23 -18.64 -27.91
C GLY A 165 -6.59 -17.23 -28.37
N GLN A 166 -6.06 -16.24 -27.71
CA GLN A 166 -6.23 -14.80 -27.92
C GLN A 166 -4.88 -14.11 -27.84
N TYR A 167 -4.80 -12.81 -28.16
CA TYR A 167 -3.59 -12.01 -28.03
C TYR A 167 -3.83 -10.74 -27.21
N SER A 168 -2.75 -10.19 -26.65
CA SER A 168 -2.75 -8.86 -26.05
C SER A 168 -1.44 -8.14 -26.38
N SER A 169 -1.51 -7.04 -27.11
CA SER A 169 -0.31 -6.30 -27.52
C SER A 169 0.25 -5.40 -26.42
N ASP A 170 -0.55 -5.06 -25.41
CA ASP A 170 -0.23 -4.02 -24.43
C ASP A 170 -0.56 -4.38 -22.97
N GLY A 171 -0.91 -5.65 -22.70
CA GLY A 171 -1.23 -6.12 -21.36
C GLY A 171 -2.59 -5.66 -20.80
N ARG A 172 -3.48 -5.12 -21.65
CA ARG A 172 -4.79 -4.62 -21.21
C ARG A 172 -5.85 -5.71 -21.21
N GLN A 173 -6.13 -6.26 -22.36
CA GLN A 173 -7.20 -7.22 -22.60
C GLN A 173 -6.79 -8.23 -23.64
N CYS A 174 -7.20 -9.48 -23.45
CA CYS A 174 -7.08 -10.51 -24.47
C CYS A 174 -8.15 -10.30 -25.56
N LEU A 175 -7.73 -10.25 -26.81
CA LEU A 175 -8.55 -10.00 -28.00
C LEU A 175 -8.48 -11.18 -28.94
N ASP A 176 -9.57 -11.44 -29.66
CA ASP A 176 -9.59 -12.43 -30.75
C ASP A 176 -8.86 -11.88 -31.98
N CYS A 177 -8.15 -12.73 -32.68
CA CYS A 177 -7.56 -12.37 -33.98
C CYS A 177 -8.63 -12.19 -35.07
N ALA A 178 -8.33 -11.40 -36.09
CA ALA A 178 -9.21 -11.20 -37.21
C ALA A 178 -9.43 -12.52 -37.99
N PRO A 179 -10.55 -12.67 -38.72
CA PRO A 179 -10.75 -13.82 -39.58
C PRO A 179 -9.58 -14.04 -40.53
N GLY A 180 -9.03 -15.26 -40.56
CA GLY A 180 -7.85 -15.62 -41.34
C GLY A 180 -6.51 -15.42 -40.63
N GLU A 181 -6.55 -15.05 -39.36
CA GLU A 181 -5.40 -14.92 -38.46
C GLU A 181 -5.54 -15.83 -37.25
N GLU A 182 -4.42 -16.12 -36.59
CA GLU A 182 -4.34 -16.88 -35.36
C GLU A 182 -3.32 -16.22 -34.40
N PRO A 183 -3.45 -16.40 -33.08
CA PRO A 183 -2.46 -15.88 -32.14
C PRO A 183 -1.06 -16.43 -32.43
N SER A 184 -0.04 -15.61 -32.30
CA SER A 184 1.37 -15.96 -32.54
C SER A 184 1.88 -17.12 -31.68
N SER A 185 1.18 -17.39 -30.55
CA SER A 185 1.42 -18.54 -29.67
C SER A 185 0.10 -19.01 -29.03
N VAL A 186 0.08 -20.26 -28.55
CA VAL A 186 -1.11 -20.86 -27.90
C VAL A 186 -1.48 -20.13 -26.59
N SER A 187 -0.48 -19.59 -25.89
CA SER A 187 -0.65 -18.87 -24.64
C SER A 187 0.35 -17.71 -24.59
N GLY A 188 -0.09 -16.57 -24.08
CA GLY A 188 0.74 -15.38 -23.97
C GLY A 188 1.07 -14.73 -25.32
N ALA A 189 0.21 -14.87 -26.33
CA ALA A 189 0.40 -14.24 -27.64
C ALA A 189 0.32 -12.71 -27.52
N THR A 190 1.26 -12.02 -28.16
CA THR A 190 1.34 -10.56 -28.20
C THR A 190 0.77 -9.97 -29.48
N ASP A 191 0.58 -10.80 -30.51
CA ASP A 191 0.11 -10.42 -31.83
C ASP A 191 -0.62 -11.58 -32.52
N CYS A 192 -1.14 -11.31 -33.73
CA CYS A 192 -1.75 -12.29 -34.59
C CYS A 192 -0.88 -12.52 -35.82
N THR A 193 -0.86 -13.76 -36.30
CA THR A 193 -0.17 -14.17 -37.53
C THR A 193 -1.17 -14.73 -38.54
N SER A 194 -0.93 -14.44 -39.82
CA SER A 194 -1.79 -14.96 -40.89
C SER A 194 -1.76 -16.49 -40.96
N CYS A 195 -2.92 -17.13 -41.00
CA CYS A 195 -3.05 -18.59 -41.17
C CYS A 195 -2.39 -19.10 -42.45
N VAL A 196 -2.28 -18.26 -43.49
CA VAL A 196 -1.69 -18.62 -44.78
C VAL A 196 -0.19 -18.95 -44.67
N SER A 197 0.51 -18.38 -43.68
CA SER A 197 1.95 -18.59 -43.50
C SER A 197 2.32 -19.94 -42.87
N ARG A 198 1.35 -20.71 -42.37
CA ARG A 198 1.58 -21.99 -41.69
C ARG A 198 1.20 -23.23 -42.52
N TYR A 199 0.74 -23.06 -43.77
CA TYR A 199 0.44 -24.18 -44.64
C TYR A 199 1.63 -24.51 -45.50
N VAL A 200 2.18 -25.72 -45.37
CA VAL A 200 3.16 -26.28 -46.30
C VAL A 200 2.39 -27.01 -47.39
N VAL A 201 2.49 -26.52 -48.61
CA VAL A 201 1.98 -27.23 -49.79
C VAL A 201 3.01 -28.29 -50.15
N GLU A 202 2.77 -29.56 -49.79
CA GLU A 202 3.55 -30.67 -50.28
C GLU A 202 3.05 -30.98 -51.69
N THR A 203 3.81 -30.60 -52.71
CA THR A 203 3.58 -31.07 -54.08
C THR A 203 4.03 -32.52 -54.16
N GLY A 204 3.08 -33.43 -54.31
CA GLY A 204 3.38 -34.86 -54.51
C GLY A 204 4.19 -35.08 -55.76
N ASP A 205 5.10 -36.06 -55.68
CA ASP A 205 5.94 -36.53 -56.78
C ASP A 205 5.11 -36.91 -58.03
N SER A 206 5.37 -36.25 -59.12
CA SER A 206 4.60 -36.31 -60.37
C SER A 206 4.82 -37.58 -61.20
N THR A 207 5.35 -38.67 -60.65
CA THR A 207 5.64 -39.91 -61.42
C THR A 207 4.42 -40.80 -61.67
N LYS A 208 3.21 -40.45 -61.18
CA LYS A 208 1.99 -41.25 -61.35
C LYS A 208 0.75 -40.49 -61.83
N GLY A 209 0.93 -39.38 -62.52
CA GLY A 209 -0.18 -38.76 -63.29
C GLY A 209 -1.38 -38.23 -62.46
N GLU A 210 -1.30 -38.18 -61.14
CA GLU A 210 -2.31 -37.57 -60.25
C GLU A 210 -1.66 -36.49 -59.37
N SER A 211 -1.92 -35.24 -59.68
CA SER A 211 -1.54 -34.10 -58.82
C SER A 211 -2.49 -34.02 -57.64
N ARG A 212 -2.09 -34.54 -56.49
CA ARG A 212 -2.82 -34.36 -55.24
C ARG A 212 -2.11 -33.29 -54.42
N VAL A 213 -2.77 -32.18 -54.23
CA VAL A 213 -2.32 -31.13 -53.28
C VAL A 213 -2.77 -31.52 -51.88
N ARG A 214 -1.84 -31.87 -51.00
CA ARG A 214 -2.11 -32.04 -49.56
C ARG A 214 -1.73 -30.78 -48.84
N VAL A 215 -2.72 -30.14 -48.26
CA VAL A 215 -2.50 -29.01 -47.34
C VAL A 215 -2.41 -29.56 -45.91
N LYS A 216 -1.24 -29.50 -45.31
CA LYS A 216 -1.02 -29.90 -43.91
C LYS A 216 -0.75 -28.68 -43.07
N ALA A 217 -1.54 -28.47 -42.03
CA ALA A 217 -1.25 -27.43 -41.02
C ALA A 217 0.04 -27.81 -40.29
N ALA A 218 1.05 -26.94 -40.34
CA ALA A 218 2.29 -27.14 -39.61
C ALA A 218 2.03 -26.88 -38.12
N GLY A 219 1.92 -27.93 -37.31
CA GLY A 219 1.93 -27.80 -35.85
C GLY A 219 0.70 -28.33 -35.09
N PHE A 220 -0.33 -28.90 -35.74
CA PHE A 220 -1.42 -29.58 -35.05
C PHE A 220 -1.41 -31.09 -35.27
N THR A 221 -1.34 -31.85 -34.18
CA THR A 221 -1.60 -33.28 -34.20
C THR A 221 -3.10 -33.49 -34.36
N ALA A 222 -3.48 -34.12 -35.53
CA ALA A 222 -4.77 -34.72 -35.82
C ALA A 222 -6.00 -33.77 -35.97
N ALA A 223 -6.12 -33.15 -37.14
CA ALA A 223 -7.43 -32.92 -37.74
C ALA A 223 -7.58 -33.80 -39.01
N PRO A 224 -8.79 -34.29 -39.36
CA PRO A 224 -8.99 -35.20 -40.50
C PRO A 224 -8.61 -34.51 -41.80
N VAL A 225 -7.88 -35.26 -42.63
CA VAL A 225 -7.47 -34.84 -43.98
C VAL A 225 -8.70 -34.75 -44.87
N SER A 226 -9.14 -33.56 -45.22
CA SER A 226 -10.11 -33.38 -46.31
C SER A 226 -9.39 -33.47 -47.65
N THR A 227 -9.64 -34.50 -48.40
CA THR A 227 -9.18 -34.63 -49.80
C THR A 227 -10.13 -33.84 -50.71
N MET A 228 -9.64 -32.74 -51.29
CA MET A 228 -10.29 -32.12 -52.45
C MET A 228 -9.80 -32.83 -53.72
N SER A 229 -10.74 -33.41 -54.47
CA SER A 229 -10.52 -33.85 -55.88
C SER A 229 -10.84 -32.68 -56.79
N LEU A 230 -9.90 -32.32 -57.67
CA LEU A 230 -10.16 -31.43 -58.79
C LEU A 230 -10.72 -32.23 -59.92
#